data_745127b366d689033539f9916efdb69e
#
_entry.id   745127b366d689033539f9916efdb69e
#
_cell.length_a   1.000
_cell.length_b   1.000
_cell.length_c   1.000
_cell.angle_alpha   90.00
_cell.angle_beta   90.00
_cell.angle_gamma   90.00
#
_symmetry.space_group_name_H-M   'P 1'
#
loop_
_entity.id
_entity.type
_entity.pdbx_description
1 polymer ?
#
loop_
_entity_poly.entity_id
_entity_poly.type
_entity_poly.pdbx_seq_one_letter_code
_entity_poly.pdbx_strand_id
1 'polypeptide(L)'
;MPLELGDLRLYMGPQELGGPDDLESPIVEFIEQAQKRLDVAIQELESEPIARALVNAAHNGVSVRLVLEGDYLIEREDLDDVFVQCGKKEQNRSMLNALHRAGINAKLDYNPRIFHQKFMVRDRSAVLTGSTNFTPTGTQKNLNHLVTVQDQKVAREYASEFREIWSGAFGKRHFKSRKAPKEVDVSGVRVKVLFAPDHSPEMEIMKQMLKARERIDFAIFTFSKSSGIDDAMIARRLGGIPIRGVFDAGQGNQYWAASKGLAESGAEVYLARKGRGWSPGRLGKLHHKLMVIDDSVIIAGSFNYTKPANTLNDENIIIIGDLAEGRAASRDAQASLCRYARKEIDRIIDKHGHKLTGG
;
A
#
# COMPACT_ATOMS: atom_id res chain seq x y z
N MET A 1 16.39 -2.25 -10.05
CA MET A 1 16.58 -0.90 -9.45
C MET A 1 15.29 -0.12 -9.60
N PRO A 2 14.90 0.67 -8.60
CA PRO A 2 13.65 1.44 -8.62
C PRO A 2 13.59 2.37 -9.84
N LEU A 3 12.38 2.68 -10.25
CA LEU A 3 12.22 3.76 -11.23
C LEU A 3 12.26 5.10 -10.50
N GLU A 4 13.23 5.93 -10.84
CA GLU A 4 13.40 7.28 -10.32
C GLU A 4 12.98 8.30 -11.36
N LEU A 5 12.14 9.25 -10.95
CA LEU A 5 11.70 10.37 -11.74
C LEU A 5 11.78 11.65 -10.89
N GLY A 6 12.95 12.28 -10.85
CA GLY A 6 13.19 13.43 -9.97
C GLY A 6 12.89 13.08 -8.50
N ASP A 7 11.88 13.73 -7.95
CA ASP A 7 11.45 13.58 -6.55
C ASP A 7 10.51 12.40 -6.29
N LEU A 8 10.21 11.60 -7.32
CA LEU A 8 9.39 10.40 -7.24
C LEU A 8 10.25 9.15 -7.44
N ARG A 9 10.07 8.14 -6.56
CA ARG A 9 10.63 6.81 -6.76
C ARG A 9 9.55 5.75 -6.57
N LEU A 10 9.56 4.77 -7.43
CA LEU A 10 8.63 3.65 -7.41
C LEU A 10 9.40 2.35 -7.31
N TYR A 11 9.08 1.54 -6.31
CA TYR A 11 9.69 0.25 -6.03
C TYR A 11 8.66 -0.86 -6.20
N MET A 12 9.02 -1.90 -6.93
CA MET A 12 8.20 -3.10 -7.15
C MET A 12 9.00 -4.33 -6.74
N GLY A 13 8.50 -5.07 -5.77
CA GLY A 13 9.30 -6.16 -5.20
C GLY A 13 8.48 -7.25 -4.53
N PRO A 14 9.18 -8.09 -3.80
CA PRO A 14 10.61 -8.05 -3.46
C PRO A 14 11.51 -8.81 -4.45
N GLN A 15 12.82 -8.56 -4.38
CA GLN A 15 13.84 -9.26 -5.19
C GLN A 15 13.86 -10.76 -4.93
N GLU A 16 13.62 -11.21 -3.72
CA GLU A 16 13.56 -12.62 -3.31
C GLU A 16 12.49 -13.41 -4.07
N LEU A 17 11.48 -12.71 -4.57
CA LEU A 17 10.44 -13.28 -5.43
C LEU A 17 10.66 -12.97 -6.92
N GLY A 18 11.82 -12.41 -7.27
CA GLY A 18 12.18 -12.01 -8.63
C GLY A 18 11.58 -10.66 -9.05
N GLY A 19 11.15 -9.84 -8.09
CA GLY A 19 10.84 -8.43 -8.33
C GLY A 19 12.10 -7.63 -8.68
N PRO A 20 11.97 -6.47 -9.32
CA PRO A 20 13.13 -5.67 -9.69
C PRO A 20 13.83 -5.01 -8.49
N ASP A 21 13.13 -4.84 -7.37
CA ASP A 21 13.59 -4.03 -6.26
C ASP A 21 13.58 -4.76 -4.91
N ASP A 22 14.58 -4.43 -4.08
CA ASP A 22 14.53 -4.66 -2.65
C ASP A 22 13.50 -3.71 -2.01
N LEU A 23 12.84 -4.17 -0.95
CA LEU A 23 11.84 -3.40 -0.23
C LEU A 23 12.25 -3.04 1.20
N GLU A 24 13.26 -3.69 1.78
CA GLU A 24 13.70 -3.40 3.15
C GLU A 24 14.71 -2.25 3.20
N SER A 25 15.75 -2.31 2.36
CA SER A 25 16.78 -1.26 2.32
C SER A 25 16.22 0.14 2.06
N PRO A 26 15.28 0.36 1.12
CA PRO A 26 14.69 1.69 0.92
C PRO A 26 13.94 2.23 2.14
N ILE A 27 13.33 1.36 2.96
CA ILE A 27 12.69 1.77 4.21
C ILE A 27 13.75 2.21 5.23
N VAL A 28 14.81 1.42 5.39
CA VAL A 28 15.93 1.74 6.28
C VAL A 28 16.61 3.04 5.86
N GLU A 29 16.96 3.18 4.58
CA GLU A 29 17.57 4.40 4.01
C GLU A 29 16.69 5.64 4.22
N PHE A 30 15.38 5.49 4.05
CA PHE A 30 14.45 6.60 4.28
C PHE A 30 14.46 7.06 5.74
N ILE A 31 14.58 6.14 6.69
CA ILE A 31 14.69 6.42 8.13
C ILE A 31 16.02 7.10 8.45
N GLU A 32 17.14 6.56 7.95
CA GLU A 32 18.49 7.05 8.21
C GLU A 32 18.75 8.48 7.69
N GLN A 33 18.03 8.88 6.66
CA GLN A 33 18.09 10.24 6.11
C GLN A 33 17.34 11.28 6.95
N ALA A 34 16.61 10.88 8.01
CA ALA A 34 15.90 11.83 8.86
C ALA A 34 16.87 12.69 9.67
N GLN A 35 16.60 14.00 9.72
CA GLN A 35 17.45 14.96 10.41
C GLN A 35 16.80 15.55 11.66
N LYS A 36 15.47 15.71 11.66
CA LYS A 36 14.74 16.39 12.73
C LYS A 36 13.59 15.57 13.27
N ARG A 37 12.80 14.96 12.38
CA ARG A 37 11.56 14.31 12.76
C ARG A 37 11.18 13.20 11.80
N LEU A 38 10.71 12.11 12.38
CA LEU A 38 10.13 10.99 11.67
C LEU A 38 8.79 10.59 12.29
N ASP A 39 7.72 10.70 11.53
CA ASP A 39 6.36 10.28 11.90
C ASP A 39 6.05 8.97 11.15
N VAL A 40 5.73 7.91 11.87
CA VAL A 40 5.53 6.55 11.32
C VAL A 40 4.14 6.06 11.66
N ALA A 41 3.35 5.74 10.64
CA ALA A 41 2.05 5.08 10.77
C ALA A 41 2.12 3.72 10.05
N ILE A 42 2.14 2.64 10.82
CA ILE A 42 2.36 1.29 10.29
C ILE A 42 1.52 0.25 11.00
N GLN A 43 0.92 -0.66 10.27
CA GLN A 43 0.12 -1.74 10.80
C GLN A 43 0.97 -2.75 11.60
N GLU A 44 2.05 -3.26 11.00
CA GLU A 44 2.92 -4.30 11.60
C GLU A 44 4.39 -3.88 11.53
N LEU A 45 5.10 -4.06 12.63
CA LEU A 45 6.55 -3.86 12.72
C LEU A 45 7.21 -5.10 13.35
N GLU A 46 7.82 -5.94 12.53
CA GLU A 46 8.52 -7.16 12.93
C GLU A 46 9.97 -7.20 12.39
N SER A 47 10.31 -6.33 11.44
CA SER A 47 11.67 -6.26 10.89
C SER A 47 12.61 -5.61 11.88
N GLU A 48 13.61 -6.39 12.33
CA GLU A 48 14.66 -5.90 13.22
C GLU A 48 15.54 -4.83 12.56
N PRO A 49 15.98 -4.94 11.30
CA PRO A 49 16.70 -3.86 10.61
C PRO A 49 15.95 -2.53 10.62
N ILE A 50 14.63 -2.54 10.34
CA ILE A 50 13.81 -1.33 10.35
C ILE A 50 13.69 -0.78 11.78
N ALA A 51 13.43 -1.63 12.78
CA ALA A 51 13.34 -1.20 14.17
C ALA A 51 14.67 -0.61 14.68
N ARG A 52 15.81 -1.20 14.30
CA ARG A 52 17.15 -0.67 14.62
C ARG A 52 17.39 0.70 13.97
N ALA A 53 16.98 0.89 12.72
CA ALA A 53 17.09 2.19 12.06
C ALA A 53 16.28 3.26 12.81
N LEU A 54 15.06 2.96 13.28
CA LEU A 54 14.25 3.87 14.11
C LEU A 54 14.94 4.21 15.44
N VAL A 55 15.51 3.21 16.11
CA VAL A 55 16.26 3.41 17.37
C VAL A 55 17.50 4.28 17.13
N ASN A 56 18.26 4.01 16.08
CA ASN A 56 19.44 4.78 15.72
C ASN A 56 19.08 6.24 15.39
N ALA A 57 17.99 6.47 14.63
CA ALA A 57 17.52 7.82 14.36
C ALA A 57 17.17 8.57 15.65
N ALA A 58 16.48 7.92 16.60
CA ALA A 58 16.16 8.53 17.89
C ALA A 58 17.43 8.85 18.74
N HIS A 59 18.41 7.93 18.79
CA HIS A 59 19.68 8.16 19.46
C HIS A 59 20.49 9.31 18.83
N ASN A 60 20.32 9.53 17.52
CA ASN A 60 20.94 10.65 16.80
C ASN A 60 20.14 11.96 16.94
N GLY A 61 19.17 12.01 17.85
CA GLY A 61 18.40 13.23 18.16
C GLY A 61 17.20 13.49 17.26
N VAL A 62 16.83 12.56 16.38
CA VAL A 62 15.61 12.67 15.57
C VAL A 62 14.39 12.42 16.46
N SER A 63 13.39 13.31 16.38
CA SER A 63 12.10 13.11 17.08
C SER A 63 11.28 12.04 16.34
N VAL A 64 11.35 10.80 16.82
CA VAL A 64 10.59 9.66 16.25
C VAL A 64 9.27 9.48 16.98
N ARG A 65 8.18 9.40 16.23
CA ARG A 65 6.84 9.06 16.73
C ARG A 65 6.27 7.93 15.89
N LEU A 66 5.62 6.98 16.55
CA LEU A 66 5.08 5.78 15.91
C LEU A 66 3.64 5.53 16.33
N VAL A 67 2.78 5.14 15.37
CA VAL A 67 1.46 4.56 15.64
C VAL A 67 1.38 3.19 14.97
N LEU A 68 0.92 2.19 15.75
CA LEU A 68 0.80 0.78 15.38
C LEU A 68 -0.64 0.29 15.51
N GLU A 69 -0.99 -0.75 14.76
CA GLU A 69 -2.23 -1.52 14.94
C GLU A 69 -2.21 -2.27 16.27
N GLY A 70 -3.18 -1.96 17.14
CA GLY A 70 -3.28 -2.53 18.49
C GLY A 70 -3.53 -4.03 18.49
N ASP A 71 -4.33 -4.56 17.58
CA ASP A 71 -4.67 -5.97 17.46
C ASP A 71 -3.45 -6.87 17.18
N TYR A 72 -2.37 -6.31 16.61
CA TYR A 72 -1.13 -7.04 16.34
C TYR A 72 -0.19 -7.14 17.55
N LEU A 73 -0.60 -6.62 18.68
CA LEU A 73 0.11 -6.74 19.96
C LEU A 73 -0.60 -7.68 20.94
N ILE A 74 -1.88 -7.96 20.66
CA ILE A 74 -2.71 -8.83 21.51
C ILE A 74 -2.61 -10.26 20.99
N GLU A 75 -2.23 -11.19 21.86
CA GLU A 75 -2.34 -12.62 21.56
C GLU A 75 -3.79 -13.06 21.85
N ARG A 76 -4.43 -13.65 20.83
CA ARG A 76 -5.81 -14.12 20.92
C ARG A 76 -5.91 -15.64 21.12
N GLU A 77 -4.77 -16.33 21.10
CA GLU A 77 -4.72 -17.75 21.45
C GLU A 77 -4.61 -17.89 22.98
N ASP A 78 -5.22 -18.92 23.52
CA ASP A 78 -5.08 -19.24 24.94
C ASP A 78 -3.60 -19.53 25.22
N LEU A 79 -2.98 -18.67 26.03
CA LEU A 79 -1.64 -18.87 26.55
C LEU A 79 -1.74 -19.46 27.96
N ASP A 80 -0.99 -20.52 28.23
CA ASP A 80 -0.89 -21.11 29.56
C ASP A 80 -0.38 -20.08 30.58
N ASP A 81 0.48 -19.16 30.14
CA ASP A 81 1.02 -18.08 30.95
C ASP A 81 1.19 -16.80 30.09
N VAL A 82 0.43 -15.76 30.38
CA VAL A 82 0.49 -14.46 29.68
C VAL A 82 1.76 -13.65 29.94
N PHE A 83 2.58 -14.05 30.95
CA PHE A 83 3.85 -13.39 31.22
C PHE A 83 5.01 -13.99 30.42
N VAL A 84 4.81 -15.13 29.79
CA VAL A 84 5.83 -15.76 28.93
C VAL A 84 5.85 -15.04 27.58
N GLN A 85 7.06 -14.69 27.13
CA GLN A 85 7.28 -14.08 25.81
C GLN A 85 7.14 -15.13 24.71
N CYS A 86 5.94 -15.36 24.23
CA CYS A 86 5.63 -16.34 23.19
C CYS A 86 4.38 -15.93 22.38
N GLY A 87 4.00 -16.76 21.41
CA GLY A 87 2.82 -16.57 20.59
C GLY A 87 3.10 -15.92 19.24
N LYS A 88 2.09 -15.86 18.39
CA LYS A 88 2.21 -15.41 16.99
C LYS A 88 2.57 -13.95 16.83
N LYS A 89 2.26 -13.12 17.84
CA LYS A 89 2.50 -11.67 17.80
C LYS A 89 3.72 -11.22 18.59
N GLU A 90 4.53 -12.17 19.07
CA GLU A 90 5.69 -11.88 19.91
C GLU A 90 6.71 -10.96 19.22
N GLN A 91 6.92 -11.13 17.92
CA GLN A 91 7.85 -10.29 17.19
C GLN A 91 7.44 -8.81 17.19
N ASN A 92 6.15 -8.51 16.99
CA ASN A 92 5.63 -7.13 17.10
C ASN A 92 5.82 -6.57 18.51
N ARG A 93 5.52 -7.36 19.55
CA ARG A 93 5.72 -6.95 20.95
C ARG A 93 7.19 -6.69 21.27
N SER A 94 8.07 -7.55 20.81
CA SER A 94 9.52 -7.40 20.99
C SER A 94 10.05 -6.12 20.36
N MET A 95 9.61 -5.80 19.12
CA MET A 95 10.01 -4.56 18.45
C MET A 95 9.48 -3.34 19.19
N LEU A 96 8.21 -3.34 19.62
CA LEU A 96 7.63 -2.25 20.41
C LEU A 96 8.39 -2.03 21.73
N ASN A 97 8.73 -3.12 22.43
CA ASN A 97 9.52 -3.04 23.66
C ASN A 97 10.91 -2.43 23.42
N ALA A 98 11.58 -2.78 22.32
CA ALA A 98 12.86 -2.19 21.96
C ALA A 98 12.74 -0.68 21.69
N LEU A 99 11.70 -0.25 20.97
CA LEU A 99 11.42 1.17 20.70
C LEU A 99 11.15 1.95 22.00
N HIS A 100 10.36 1.40 22.92
CA HIS A 100 10.08 2.05 24.20
C HIS A 100 11.34 2.19 25.06
N ARG A 101 12.19 1.16 25.09
CA ARG A 101 13.50 1.23 25.81
C ARG A 101 14.42 2.30 25.23
N ALA A 102 14.30 2.59 23.93
CA ALA A 102 15.03 3.67 23.27
C ALA A 102 14.38 5.05 23.44
N GLY A 103 13.32 5.15 24.24
CA GLY A 103 12.59 6.41 24.49
C GLY A 103 11.71 6.88 23.32
N ILE A 104 11.45 6.03 22.34
CA ILE A 104 10.58 6.36 21.23
C ILE A 104 9.13 6.38 21.69
N ASN A 105 8.42 7.49 21.37
CA ASN A 105 7.02 7.63 21.70
C ASN A 105 6.16 6.86 20.68
N ALA A 106 5.69 5.70 21.08
CA ALA A 106 4.80 4.83 20.29
C ALA A 106 3.39 4.81 20.90
N LYS A 107 2.38 4.88 20.05
CA LYS A 107 0.97 4.76 20.39
C LYS A 107 0.34 3.60 19.66
N LEU A 108 -0.71 3.05 20.25
CA LEU A 108 -1.56 2.04 19.60
C LEU A 108 -2.83 2.72 19.13
N ASP A 109 -3.40 2.21 18.05
CA ASP A 109 -4.73 2.63 17.66
C ASP A 109 -5.80 1.97 18.57
N TYR A 110 -6.98 2.53 18.52
CA TYR A 110 -8.17 2.02 19.22
C TYR A 110 -9.34 1.82 18.24
N ASN A 111 -9.05 1.75 16.95
CA ASN A 111 -10.07 1.45 15.96
C ASN A 111 -10.51 -0.01 16.13
N PRO A 112 -11.80 -0.30 16.32
CA PRO A 112 -12.29 -1.69 16.36
C PRO A 112 -12.22 -2.38 14.98
N ARG A 113 -11.71 -1.68 13.98
CA ARG A 113 -11.37 -2.14 12.64
C ARG A 113 -9.88 -1.96 12.42
N ILE A 114 -9.39 -2.31 11.26
CA ILE A 114 -7.95 -2.36 11.00
C ILE A 114 -7.38 -0.95 10.80
N PHE A 115 -6.35 -0.62 11.57
CA PHE A 115 -5.43 0.47 11.27
C PHE A 115 -4.44 -0.01 10.20
N HIS A 116 -4.80 0.22 8.95
CA HIS A 116 -4.08 -0.39 7.82
C HIS A 116 -3.10 0.56 7.14
N GLN A 117 -2.72 1.65 7.80
CA GLN A 117 -1.74 2.61 7.29
C GLN A 117 -0.35 2.00 7.12
N LYS A 118 0.38 2.45 6.10
CA LYS A 118 1.76 2.11 5.81
C LYS A 118 2.44 3.32 5.20
N PHE A 119 2.78 4.30 6.07
CA PHE A 119 3.51 5.47 5.60
C PHE A 119 4.46 6.03 6.67
N MET A 120 5.45 6.75 6.20
CA MET A 120 6.33 7.59 7.01
C MET A 120 6.39 9.00 6.44
N VAL A 121 6.52 10.00 7.33
CA VAL A 121 6.81 11.38 6.96
C VAL A 121 8.13 11.78 7.58
N ARG A 122 9.10 12.14 6.73
CA ARG A 122 10.44 12.56 7.13
C ARG A 122 10.56 14.07 7.00
N ASP A 123 10.91 14.75 8.09
CA ASP A 123 11.23 16.16 8.18
C ASP A 123 10.18 17.10 7.56
N ARG A 124 8.94 16.65 7.43
CA ARG A 124 7.85 17.33 6.72
C ARG A 124 8.17 17.68 5.27
N SER A 125 9.10 16.98 4.66
CA SER A 125 9.58 17.24 3.30
C SER A 125 9.51 16.02 2.39
N ALA A 126 9.45 14.81 2.95
CA ALA A 126 9.39 13.57 2.21
C ALA A 126 8.38 12.60 2.81
N VAL A 127 7.85 11.74 1.96
CA VAL A 127 6.93 10.64 2.32
C VAL A 127 7.46 9.33 1.74
N LEU A 128 7.33 8.25 2.52
CA LEU A 128 7.35 6.88 2.04
C LEU A 128 5.99 6.26 2.31
N THR A 129 5.38 5.65 1.30
CA THR A 129 4.10 4.94 1.43
C THR A 129 4.08 3.70 0.54
N GLY A 130 3.04 2.88 0.62
CA GLY A 130 2.88 1.69 -0.23
C GLY A 130 2.02 0.61 0.39
N SER A 131 2.22 -0.63 -0.07
CA SER A 131 1.49 -1.80 0.43
C SER A 131 2.28 -2.61 1.48
N THR A 132 3.56 -2.30 1.68
CA THR A 132 4.52 -3.09 2.45
C THR A 132 4.36 -2.90 3.96
N ASN A 133 4.04 -3.96 4.70
CA ASN A 133 4.22 -3.99 6.15
C ASN A 133 5.72 -4.06 6.49
N PHE A 134 6.11 -3.51 7.63
CA PHE A 134 7.51 -3.49 8.08
C PHE A 134 7.88 -4.81 8.78
N THR A 135 7.70 -5.90 8.05
CA THR A 135 7.94 -7.26 8.52
C THR A 135 8.80 -8.02 7.51
N PRO A 136 9.60 -9.03 7.94
CA PRO A 136 10.36 -9.88 6.99
C PRO A 136 9.45 -10.53 5.94
N THR A 137 8.22 -10.88 6.33
CA THR A 137 7.23 -11.39 5.38
C THR A 137 6.80 -10.31 4.37
N GLY A 138 6.60 -9.07 4.82
CA GLY A 138 6.21 -7.94 3.98
C GLY A 138 7.30 -7.54 2.99
N THR A 139 8.56 -7.53 3.41
CA THR A 139 9.69 -7.06 2.60
C THR A 139 10.32 -8.13 1.71
N GLN A 140 10.15 -9.45 2.04
CA GLN A 140 10.87 -10.53 1.35
C GLN A 140 9.98 -11.65 0.79
N LYS A 141 8.73 -11.83 1.30
CA LYS A 141 7.88 -12.99 0.94
C LYS A 141 6.55 -12.62 0.31
N ASN A 142 6.13 -11.38 0.39
CA ASN A 142 4.91 -10.88 -0.24
C ASN A 142 5.25 -9.94 -1.38
N LEU A 143 4.52 -10.05 -2.49
CA LEU A 143 4.61 -9.11 -3.60
C LEU A 143 3.99 -7.78 -3.16
N ASN A 144 4.83 -6.75 -3.07
CA ASN A 144 4.49 -5.43 -2.55
C ASN A 144 5.14 -4.31 -3.37
N HIS A 145 4.73 -3.08 -3.08
CA HIS A 145 5.33 -1.87 -3.64
C HIS A 145 5.59 -0.83 -2.56
N LEU A 146 6.53 0.07 -2.86
CA LEU A 146 6.77 1.31 -2.12
C LEU A 146 6.78 2.48 -3.10
N VAL A 147 6.41 3.64 -2.61
CA VAL A 147 6.50 4.93 -3.29
C VAL A 147 7.17 5.91 -2.35
N THR A 148 8.21 6.61 -2.81
CA THR A 148 8.77 7.75 -2.09
C THR A 148 8.53 9.03 -2.86
N VAL A 149 8.19 10.09 -2.14
CA VAL A 149 7.91 11.41 -2.71
C VAL A 149 8.67 12.45 -1.88
N GLN A 150 9.58 13.18 -2.52
CA GLN A 150 10.33 14.28 -1.90
C GLN A 150 9.64 15.61 -2.26
N ASP A 151 8.51 15.90 -1.62
CA ASP A 151 7.75 17.14 -1.83
C ASP A 151 7.06 17.59 -0.54
N GLN A 152 7.23 18.87 -0.20
CA GLN A 152 6.70 19.46 1.04
C GLN A 152 5.16 19.53 1.08
N LYS A 153 4.49 19.68 -0.08
CA LYS A 153 3.02 19.77 -0.12
C LYS A 153 2.42 18.40 0.10
N VAL A 154 2.96 17.37 -0.58
CA VAL A 154 2.57 15.97 -0.35
C VAL A 154 2.88 15.57 1.10
N ALA A 155 4.06 15.87 1.61
CA ALA A 155 4.43 15.57 2.99
C ALA A 155 3.52 16.27 4.02
N ARG A 156 3.02 17.47 3.70
CA ARG A 156 2.06 18.18 4.56
C ARG A 156 0.73 17.46 4.70
N GLU A 157 0.23 16.86 3.64
CA GLU A 157 -1.03 16.09 3.67
C GLU A 157 -0.87 14.85 4.56
N TYR A 158 0.19 14.05 4.37
CA TYR A 158 0.49 12.91 5.24
C TYR A 158 0.78 13.32 6.69
N ALA A 159 1.48 14.45 6.92
CA ALA A 159 1.71 14.98 8.26
C ALA A 159 0.42 15.49 8.93
N SER A 160 -0.57 15.93 8.14
CA SER A 160 -1.90 16.29 8.65
C SER A 160 -2.64 15.05 9.10
N GLU A 161 -2.67 14.01 8.28
CA GLU A 161 -3.24 12.71 8.60
C GLU A 161 -2.58 12.12 9.87
N PHE A 162 -1.25 12.10 9.90
CA PHE A 162 -0.53 11.59 11.07
C PHE A 162 -0.89 12.35 12.36
N ARG A 163 -1.10 13.67 12.31
CA ARG A 163 -1.50 14.44 13.49
C ARG A 163 -2.86 14.02 14.05
N GLU A 164 -3.79 13.65 13.17
CA GLU A 164 -5.10 13.14 13.60
C GLU A 164 -4.98 11.78 14.23
N ILE A 165 -4.32 10.86 13.54
CA ILE A 165 -3.99 9.54 14.05
C ILE A 165 -3.30 9.68 15.42
N TRP A 166 -2.31 10.57 15.54
CA TRP A 166 -1.59 10.83 16.77
C TRP A 166 -2.48 11.41 17.89
N SER A 167 -3.51 12.15 17.55
CA SER A 167 -4.48 12.69 18.52
C SER A 167 -5.54 11.67 18.98
N GLY A 168 -5.52 10.45 18.40
CA GLY A 168 -6.48 9.39 18.71
C GLY A 168 -7.71 9.38 17.81
N ALA A 169 -7.68 10.08 16.66
CA ALA A 169 -8.75 10.07 15.70
C ALA A 169 -8.54 8.90 14.71
N PHE A 170 -9.24 7.79 14.91
CA PHE A 170 -9.15 6.57 14.12
C PHE A 170 -10.50 6.19 13.52
N GLY A 171 -10.46 5.74 12.25
CA GLY A 171 -11.59 5.14 11.55
C GLY A 171 -12.87 5.97 11.55
N LYS A 172 -14.00 5.30 11.35
CA LYS A 172 -15.30 5.94 11.18
C LYS A 172 -15.79 6.75 12.40
N ARG A 173 -15.39 6.39 13.60
CA ARG A 173 -15.87 7.08 14.82
C ARG A 173 -15.40 8.54 14.90
N HIS A 174 -14.30 8.84 14.26
CA HIS A 174 -13.69 10.17 14.22
C HIS A 174 -13.75 10.79 12.83
N PHE A 175 -14.55 10.18 11.94
CA PHE A 175 -14.78 10.68 10.59
C PHE A 175 -15.14 12.17 10.62
N LYS A 176 -14.32 12.96 9.97
CA LYS A 176 -14.60 14.35 9.67
C LYS A 176 -14.59 14.46 8.16
N SER A 177 -15.78 14.70 7.56
CA SER A 177 -15.82 14.99 6.13
C SER A 177 -14.89 16.16 5.84
N ARG A 178 -13.75 15.87 5.25
CA ARG A 178 -12.74 16.85 4.86
C ARG A 178 -12.77 17.06 3.36
N LYS A 179 -12.36 18.24 2.98
CA LYS A 179 -12.07 18.51 1.58
C LYS A 179 -10.86 17.67 1.18
N ALA A 180 -11.04 16.84 0.14
CA ALA A 180 -9.95 16.04 -0.39
C ALA A 180 -8.73 16.91 -0.73
N PRO A 181 -7.50 16.45 -0.44
CA PRO A 181 -6.28 17.13 -0.82
C PRO A 181 -6.24 17.50 -2.29
N LYS A 182 -5.66 18.66 -2.60
CA LYS A 182 -5.46 19.08 -3.98
C LYS A 182 -4.32 18.30 -4.62
N GLU A 183 -4.38 18.17 -5.91
CA GLU A 183 -3.29 17.63 -6.72
C GLU A 183 -2.05 18.54 -6.62
N VAL A 184 -0.88 17.91 -6.58
CA VAL A 184 0.43 18.57 -6.52
C VAL A 184 1.25 18.14 -7.74
N ASP A 185 1.92 19.05 -8.40
CA ASP A 185 2.90 18.71 -9.43
C ASP A 185 4.22 18.36 -8.75
N VAL A 186 4.69 17.14 -8.93
CA VAL A 186 5.96 16.63 -8.40
C VAL A 186 6.82 16.20 -9.58
N SER A 187 7.91 16.90 -9.83
CA SER A 187 8.81 16.62 -10.95
C SER A 187 8.09 16.51 -12.31
N GLY A 188 7.07 17.35 -12.52
CA GLY A 188 6.30 17.37 -13.75
C GLY A 188 5.15 16.36 -13.84
N VAL A 189 4.91 15.56 -12.80
CA VAL A 189 3.81 14.60 -12.72
C VAL A 189 2.83 14.99 -11.63
N ARG A 190 1.54 14.93 -11.90
CA ARG A 190 0.51 15.17 -10.89
C ARG A 190 0.45 14.05 -9.87
N VAL A 191 0.43 14.41 -8.61
CA VAL A 191 0.29 13.50 -7.46
C VAL A 191 -0.89 13.96 -6.62
N LYS A 192 -1.77 13.02 -6.28
CA LYS A 192 -2.89 13.22 -5.38
C LYS A 192 -2.89 12.14 -4.31
N VAL A 193 -3.14 12.53 -3.07
CA VAL A 193 -3.24 11.59 -1.95
C VAL A 193 -4.62 11.64 -1.34
N LEU A 194 -5.14 10.51 -0.91
CA LEU A 194 -6.42 10.41 -0.22
C LEU A 194 -6.31 9.43 0.94
N PHE A 195 -7.05 9.71 2.00
CA PHE A 195 -7.11 8.89 3.19
C PHE A 195 -8.55 8.39 3.42
N ALA A 196 -8.71 7.12 3.74
CA ALA A 196 -9.97 6.58 4.21
C ALA A 196 -9.98 6.59 5.74
N PRO A 197 -11.17 6.80 6.32
CA PRO A 197 -12.48 6.93 5.66
C PRO A 197 -12.80 8.36 5.17
N ASP A 198 -11.95 9.36 5.41
CA ASP A 198 -12.27 10.79 5.30
C ASP A 198 -12.51 11.28 3.86
N HIS A 199 -11.82 10.71 2.88
CA HIS A 199 -11.81 11.23 1.51
C HIS A 199 -12.45 10.30 0.49
N SER A 200 -13.07 9.18 0.90
CA SER A 200 -13.68 8.18 0.01
C SER A 200 -12.79 7.79 -1.19
N PRO A 201 -11.65 7.12 -0.96
CA PRO A 201 -10.74 6.69 -2.04
C PRO A 201 -11.42 5.89 -3.15
N GLU A 202 -12.40 5.06 -2.81
CA GLU A 202 -13.22 4.29 -3.77
C GLU A 202 -13.81 5.17 -4.87
N MET A 203 -14.43 6.30 -4.50
CA MET A 203 -15.02 7.24 -5.45
C MET A 203 -13.98 7.80 -6.44
N GLU A 204 -12.79 8.09 -5.94
CA GLU A 204 -11.73 8.61 -6.80
C GLU A 204 -11.17 7.54 -7.74
N ILE A 205 -10.99 6.30 -7.25
CA ILE A 205 -10.59 5.16 -8.09
C ILE A 205 -11.60 4.97 -9.22
N MET A 206 -12.89 4.96 -8.91
CA MET A 206 -13.96 4.83 -9.91
C MET A 206 -13.91 5.97 -10.93
N LYS A 207 -13.71 7.22 -10.50
CA LYS A 207 -13.57 8.38 -11.40
C LYS A 207 -12.40 8.23 -12.36
N GLN A 208 -11.25 7.74 -11.90
CA GLN A 208 -10.10 7.51 -12.78
C GLN A 208 -10.40 6.38 -13.78
N MET A 209 -10.99 5.27 -13.33
CA MET A 209 -11.37 4.17 -14.22
C MET A 209 -12.38 4.58 -15.28
N LEU A 210 -13.38 5.40 -14.93
CA LEU A 210 -14.40 5.87 -15.88
C LEU A 210 -13.81 6.77 -16.98
N LYS A 211 -12.63 7.35 -16.78
CA LYS A 211 -11.90 8.13 -17.78
C LYS A 211 -10.98 7.27 -18.67
N ALA A 212 -10.75 5.99 -18.34
CA ALA A 212 -9.88 5.10 -19.11
C ALA A 212 -10.31 5.03 -20.58
N ARG A 213 -9.34 5.03 -21.50
CA ARG A 213 -9.55 5.02 -22.95
C ARG A 213 -8.96 3.81 -23.65
N GLU A 214 -7.88 3.24 -23.07
CA GLU A 214 -7.10 2.19 -23.71
C GLU A 214 -7.14 0.88 -22.94
N ARG A 215 -6.86 0.89 -21.61
CA ARG A 215 -6.80 -0.33 -20.80
C ARG A 215 -6.73 -0.05 -19.30
N ILE A 216 -7.08 -1.06 -18.52
CA ILE A 216 -6.88 -1.07 -17.06
C ILE A 216 -6.16 -2.37 -16.70
N ASP A 217 -5.00 -2.26 -16.05
CA ASP A 217 -4.26 -3.38 -15.47
C ASP A 217 -4.22 -3.25 -13.94
N PHE A 218 -4.32 -4.37 -13.20
CA PHE A 218 -4.23 -4.32 -11.75
C PHE A 218 -3.60 -5.57 -11.12
N ALA A 219 -3.00 -5.39 -9.94
CA ALA A 219 -2.58 -6.46 -9.04
C ALA A 219 -3.11 -6.14 -7.64
N ILE A 220 -3.93 -7.01 -7.07
CA ILE A 220 -4.68 -6.69 -5.85
C ILE A 220 -4.76 -7.86 -4.86
N PHE A 221 -4.51 -7.57 -3.58
CA PHE A 221 -4.66 -8.56 -2.52
C PHE A 221 -6.12 -8.91 -2.29
N THR A 222 -6.93 -7.93 -1.83
CA THR A 222 -8.35 -8.14 -1.54
C THR A 222 -9.21 -7.20 -2.37
N PHE A 223 -10.09 -7.76 -3.18
CA PHE A 223 -11.04 -7.02 -3.99
C PHE A 223 -12.40 -7.71 -3.92
N SER A 224 -13.37 -7.05 -3.31
CA SER A 224 -14.70 -7.60 -3.05
C SER A 224 -15.79 -6.94 -3.90
N LYS A 225 -16.87 -7.67 -4.14
CA LYS A 225 -18.10 -7.19 -4.79
C LYS A 225 -18.79 -6.05 -4.04
N SER A 226 -18.36 -5.74 -2.82
CA SER A 226 -18.97 -4.69 -1.98
C SER A 226 -18.37 -3.30 -2.18
N SER A 227 -17.39 -3.13 -3.09
CA SER A 227 -16.64 -1.89 -3.24
C SER A 227 -17.13 -1.07 -4.39
N GLY A 228 -18.11 -1.24 -5.12
CA GLY A 228 -18.50 -0.42 -6.30
C GLY A 228 -17.41 -0.27 -7.38
N ILE A 229 -16.15 -0.53 -7.04
CA ILE A 229 -15.01 -0.53 -7.99
C ILE A 229 -15.20 -1.64 -9.02
N ASP A 230 -15.69 -2.81 -8.61
CA ASP A 230 -16.00 -3.93 -9.50
C ASP A 230 -17.11 -3.58 -10.50
N ASP A 231 -18.18 -2.92 -10.06
CA ASP A 231 -19.27 -2.47 -10.95
C ASP A 231 -18.75 -1.48 -12.00
N ALA A 232 -17.94 -0.50 -11.59
CA ALA A 232 -17.30 0.45 -12.50
C ALA A 232 -16.35 -0.25 -13.47
N MET A 233 -15.62 -1.25 -13.02
CA MET A 233 -14.70 -2.03 -13.84
C MET A 233 -15.45 -2.89 -14.86
N ILE A 234 -16.52 -3.57 -14.45
CA ILE A 234 -17.39 -4.34 -15.34
C ILE A 234 -18.02 -3.40 -16.41
N ALA A 235 -18.54 -2.24 -16.00
CA ALA A 235 -19.10 -1.26 -16.92
C ALA A 235 -18.09 -0.80 -17.98
N ARG A 236 -16.81 -0.57 -17.58
CA ARG A 236 -15.73 -0.22 -18.53
C ARG A 236 -15.41 -1.38 -19.45
N ARG A 237 -15.37 -2.62 -18.93
CA ARG A 237 -15.13 -3.82 -19.76
C ARG A 237 -16.21 -4.03 -20.81
N LEU A 238 -17.49 -3.90 -20.43
CA LEU A 238 -18.63 -4.00 -21.32
C LEU A 238 -18.65 -2.85 -22.35
N GLY A 239 -18.11 -1.68 -21.98
CA GLY A 239 -17.87 -0.55 -22.88
C GLY A 239 -16.68 -0.70 -23.81
N GLY A 240 -16.03 -1.89 -23.85
CA GLY A 240 -14.96 -2.20 -24.80
C GLY A 240 -13.54 -1.94 -24.30
N ILE A 241 -13.36 -1.46 -23.07
CA ILE A 241 -12.01 -1.24 -22.51
C ILE A 241 -11.40 -2.58 -22.10
N PRO A 242 -10.22 -2.96 -22.59
CA PRO A 242 -9.47 -4.13 -22.13
C PRO A 242 -9.15 -4.02 -20.64
N ILE A 243 -9.50 -5.05 -19.89
CA ILE A 243 -9.20 -5.15 -18.45
C ILE A 243 -8.47 -6.44 -18.18
N ARG A 244 -7.34 -6.32 -17.51
CA ARG A 244 -6.52 -7.45 -17.12
C ARG A 244 -6.01 -7.29 -15.69
N GLY A 245 -6.10 -8.34 -14.90
CA GLY A 245 -5.63 -8.24 -13.54
C GLY A 245 -5.36 -9.56 -12.85
N VAL A 246 -4.62 -9.46 -11.75
CA VAL A 246 -4.24 -10.61 -10.94
C VAL A 246 -4.62 -10.36 -9.48
N PHE A 247 -5.30 -11.35 -8.90
CA PHE A 247 -5.71 -11.42 -7.49
C PHE A 247 -4.77 -12.33 -6.71
N ASP A 248 -4.62 -12.09 -5.41
CA ASP A 248 -4.15 -13.14 -4.51
C ASP A 248 -5.11 -14.34 -4.58
N ALA A 249 -4.60 -15.56 -4.76
CA ALA A 249 -5.47 -16.72 -4.95
C ALA A 249 -6.29 -17.06 -3.71
N GLY A 250 -5.75 -16.80 -2.51
CA GLY A 250 -6.48 -17.03 -1.26
C GLY A 250 -7.69 -16.12 -1.11
N GLN A 251 -7.55 -14.87 -1.54
CA GLN A 251 -8.61 -13.86 -1.51
C GLN A 251 -9.52 -13.97 -2.73
N GLY A 252 -8.96 -14.13 -3.93
CA GLY A 252 -9.70 -14.17 -5.19
C GLY A 252 -10.61 -15.38 -5.37
N ASN A 253 -10.37 -16.49 -4.65
CA ASN A 253 -11.24 -17.67 -4.66
C ASN A 253 -12.46 -17.55 -3.72
N GLN A 254 -12.55 -16.50 -2.91
CA GLN A 254 -13.66 -16.33 -1.97
C GLN A 254 -14.97 -16.00 -2.71
N TYR A 255 -16.12 -16.43 -2.17
CA TYR A 255 -17.43 -16.18 -2.79
C TYR A 255 -17.79 -14.70 -2.91
N TRP A 256 -17.25 -13.88 -2.04
CA TRP A 256 -17.43 -12.42 -2.02
C TRP A 256 -16.46 -11.67 -2.94
N ALA A 257 -15.45 -12.36 -3.51
CA ALA A 257 -14.44 -11.71 -4.37
C ALA A 257 -15.04 -11.28 -5.72
N ALA A 258 -14.53 -10.19 -6.26
CA ALA A 258 -14.94 -9.66 -7.56
C ALA A 258 -14.40 -10.47 -8.74
N SER A 259 -13.44 -11.37 -8.52
CA SER A 259 -12.70 -12.10 -9.56
C SER A 259 -13.59 -12.83 -10.56
N LYS A 260 -14.62 -13.55 -10.07
CA LYS A 260 -15.53 -14.32 -10.93
C LYS A 260 -16.38 -13.41 -11.81
N GLY A 261 -17.02 -12.39 -11.23
CA GLY A 261 -17.84 -11.44 -12.00
C GLY A 261 -17.04 -10.68 -13.05
N LEU A 262 -15.79 -10.31 -12.75
CA LEU A 262 -14.90 -9.70 -13.73
C LEU A 262 -14.54 -10.68 -14.86
N ALA A 263 -14.24 -11.94 -14.57
CA ALA A 263 -13.97 -12.95 -15.59
C ALA A 263 -15.20 -13.20 -16.48
N GLU A 264 -16.39 -13.31 -15.89
CA GLU A 264 -17.67 -13.45 -16.59
C GLU A 264 -17.98 -12.24 -17.50
N SER A 265 -17.55 -11.03 -17.15
CA SER A 265 -17.67 -9.84 -18.00
C SER A 265 -16.72 -9.84 -19.20
N GLY A 266 -15.81 -10.81 -19.28
CA GLY A 266 -14.80 -10.96 -20.33
C GLY A 266 -13.47 -10.25 -20.01
N ALA A 267 -13.23 -9.84 -18.76
CA ALA A 267 -11.92 -9.38 -18.33
C ALA A 267 -10.92 -10.55 -18.24
N GLU A 268 -9.65 -10.29 -18.49
CA GLU A 268 -8.58 -11.25 -18.26
C GLU A 268 -8.19 -11.29 -16.77
N VAL A 269 -8.71 -12.27 -16.06
CA VAL A 269 -8.49 -12.42 -14.62
C VAL A 269 -7.55 -13.59 -14.34
N TYR A 270 -6.56 -13.34 -13.48
CA TYR A 270 -5.61 -14.32 -13.00
C TYR A 270 -5.63 -14.43 -11.48
N LEU A 271 -5.28 -15.61 -10.97
CA LEU A 271 -5.08 -15.88 -9.55
C LEU A 271 -3.61 -16.21 -9.31
N ALA A 272 -2.92 -15.39 -8.52
CA ALA A 272 -1.53 -15.66 -8.13
C ALA A 272 -1.48 -16.76 -7.07
N ARG A 273 -0.96 -17.91 -7.43
CA ARG A 273 -0.90 -19.09 -6.56
C ARG A 273 0.49 -19.27 -5.96
N LYS A 274 0.51 -19.70 -4.71
CA LYS A 274 1.72 -20.20 -4.06
C LYS A 274 2.14 -21.50 -4.76
N GLY A 275 3.41 -21.61 -5.10
CA GLY A 275 3.96 -22.88 -5.60
C GLY A 275 3.72 -24.04 -4.64
N ARG A 276 3.71 -25.28 -5.14
CA ARG A 276 3.60 -26.49 -4.30
C ARG A 276 4.91 -26.73 -3.54
N GLY A 277 4.82 -27.21 -2.31
CA GLY A 277 5.98 -27.56 -1.47
C GLY A 277 6.62 -26.33 -0.80
N TRP A 278 7.64 -26.61 0.03
CA TRP A 278 8.49 -25.59 0.63
C TRP A 278 9.70 -25.34 -0.27
N SER A 279 9.93 -24.12 -0.70
CA SER A 279 11.15 -23.73 -1.43
C SER A 279 11.56 -22.31 -1.06
N PRO A 280 12.86 -21.98 -1.04
CA PRO A 280 13.33 -20.60 -1.02
C PRO A 280 12.67 -19.81 -2.17
N GLY A 281 12.23 -18.58 -1.90
CA GLY A 281 11.52 -17.77 -2.92
C GLY A 281 10.08 -18.18 -3.19
N ARG A 282 9.44 -18.92 -2.28
CA ARG A 282 8.00 -19.21 -2.38
C ARG A 282 7.18 -17.98 -2.06
N LEU A 283 6.23 -17.66 -2.94
CA LEU A 283 5.28 -16.59 -2.75
C LEU A 283 4.47 -16.77 -1.45
N GLY A 284 4.51 -15.78 -0.57
CA GLY A 284 3.62 -15.68 0.59
C GLY A 284 2.23 -15.23 0.17
N LYS A 285 2.11 -13.98 -0.29
CA LYS A 285 0.86 -13.38 -0.79
C LYS A 285 1.17 -12.44 -1.95
N LEU A 286 0.24 -12.29 -2.88
CA LEU A 286 0.18 -11.11 -3.71
C LEU A 286 -0.45 -10.02 -2.85
N HIS A 287 0.34 -9.06 -2.38
CA HIS A 287 -0.14 -8.05 -1.43
C HIS A 287 -0.19 -6.64 -2.00
N HIS A 288 0.07 -6.46 -3.30
CA HIS A 288 -0.15 -5.19 -3.99
C HIS A 288 -1.60 -4.69 -3.84
N LYS A 289 -1.78 -3.38 -3.91
CA LYS A 289 -3.01 -2.66 -4.17
C LYS A 289 -2.65 -1.65 -5.24
N LEU A 290 -2.47 -2.17 -6.45
CA LEU A 290 -1.88 -1.47 -7.58
C LEU A 290 -2.83 -1.53 -8.77
N MET A 291 -3.08 -0.37 -9.38
CA MET A 291 -3.81 -0.26 -10.64
C MET A 291 -3.04 0.68 -11.57
N VAL A 292 -2.99 0.33 -12.84
CA VAL A 292 -2.45 1.17 -13.92
C VAL A 292 -3.56 1.40 -14.93
N ILE A 293 -3.84 2.66 -15.24
CA ILE A 293 -4.88 3.07 -16.19
C ILE A 293 -4.20 3.76 -17.37
N ASP A 294 -4.40 3.20 -18.54
CA ASP A 294 -3.72 3.60 -19.77
C ASP A 294 -2.19 3.62 -19.57
N ASP A 295 -1.47 4.50 -20.23
CA ASP A 295 -0.08 4.82 -19.90
C ASP A 295 0.01 6.14 -19.12
N SER A 296 -0.96 6.44 -18.27
CA SER A 296 -1.16 7.78 -17.73
C SER A 296 -1.28 7.84 -16.21
N VAL A 297 -1.90 6.85 -15.56
CA VAL A 297 -2.20 6.92 -14.13
C VAL A 297 -1.83 5.62 -13.42
N ILE A 298 -1.15 5.77 -12.28
CA ILE A 298 -0.94 4.70 -11.28
C ILE A 298 -1.76 5.03 -10.04
N ILE A 299 -2.46 4.04 -9.50
CA ILE A 299 -3.09 4.08 -8.18
C ILE A 299 -2.41 3.04 -7.31
N ALA A 300 -1.86 3.45 -6.17
CA ALA A 300 -1.07 2.63 -5.27
C ALA A 300 -1.37 2.99 -3.81
N GLY A 301 -0.90 2.20 -2.84
CA GLY A 301 -1.04 2.47 -1.41
C GLY A 301 -1.45 1.25 -0.58
N SER A 302 -2.11 1.49 0.55
CA SER A 302 -2.54 0.42 1.47
C SER A 302 -3.94 -0.13 1.16
N PHE A 303 -4.74 0.60 0.39
CA PHE A 303 -6.18 0.47 0.24
C PHE A 303 -6.60 -0.79 -0.53
N ASN A 304 -7.17 -1.77 0.16
CA ASN A 304 -7.86 -2.89 -0.47
C ASN A 304 -9.18 -2.42 -1.11
N TYR A 305 -9.58 -3.03 -2.22
CA TYR A 305 -10.81 -2.66 -2.93
C TYR A 305 -12.01 -3.32 -2.27
N THR A 306 -12.36 -2.81 -1.08
CA THR A 306 -13.44 -3.34 -0.25
C THR A 306 -14.18 -2.22 0.46
N LYS A 307 -15.46 -2.40 0.73
CA LYS A 307 -16.27 -1.44 1.48
C LYS A 307 -15.68 -1.13 2.87
N PRO A 308 -15.21 -2.12 3.67
CA PRO A 308 -14.55 -1.82 4.95
C PRO A 308 -13.32 -0.92 4.81
N ALA A 309 -12.48 -1.13 3.78
CA ALA A 309 -11.33 -0.26 3.52
C ALA A 309 -11.74 1.20 3.27
N ASN A 310 -12.85 1.42 2.56
CA ASN A 310 -13.33 2.77 2.25
C ASN A 310 -14.04 3.47 3.41
N THR A 311 -14.64 2.71 4.35
CA THR A 311 -15.60 3.31 5.30
C THR A 311 -15.29 3.06 6.77
N LEU A 312 -14.37 2.16 7.09
CA LEU A 312 -14.15 1.69 8.47
C LEU A 312 -12.68 1.69 8.89
N ASN A 313 -11.78 1.32 7.96
CA ASN A 313 -10.35 1.23 8.21
C ASN A 313 -9.66 2.59 8.04
N ASP A 314 -8.47 2.70 8.61
CA ASP A 314 -7.55 3.80 8.31
C ASP A 314 -6.60 3.37 7.17
N GLU A 315 -6.77 3.96 6.00
CA GLU A 315 -6.05 3.60 4.76
C GLU A 315 -5.56 4.84 4.01
N ASN A 316 -4.63 4.65 3.09
CA ASN A 316 -4.26 5.69 2.14
C ASN A 316 -4.12 5.18 0.71
N ILE A 317 -4.33 6.07 -0.24
CA ILE A 317 -3.94 5.90 -1.63
C ILE A 317 -3.11 7.08 -2.11
N ILE A 318 -2.23 6.79 -3.04
CA ILE A 318 -1.53 7.78 -3.86
C ILE A 318 -1.87 7.54 -5.33
N ILE A 319 -2.27 8.60 -6.01
CA ILE A 319 -2.57 8.62 -7.45
C ILE A 319 -1.47 9.42 -8.11
N ILE A 320 -0.78 8.82 -9.06
CA ILE A 320 0.37 9.41 -9.76
C ILE A 320 0.01 9.47 -11.25
N GLY A 321 -0.03 10.68 -11.80
CA GLY A 321 -0.39 10.96 -13.17
C GLY A 321 -1.77 11.57 -13.35
N ASP A 322 -2.10 11.90 -14.60
CA ASP A 322 -3.37 12.48 -15.03
C ASP A 322 -3.71 12.03 -16.45
N LEU A 323 -4.90 11.45 -16.63
CA LEU A 323 -5.42 11.01 -17.93
C LEU A 323 -5.67 12.16 -18.91
N ALA A 324 -5.74 13.40 -18.43
CA ALA A 324 -5.95 14.60 -19.24
C ALA A 324 -4.68 15.46 -19.39
N GLU A 325 -3.50 14.92 -19.07
CA GLU A 325 -2.24 15.68 -19.15
C GLU A 325 -1.93 16.14 -20.58
N GLY A 326 -1.77 17.44 -20.75
CA GLY A 326 -1.51 18.07 -22.06
C GLY A 326 -0.02 18.19 -22.40
N ARG A 327 0.87 18.27 -21.40
CA ARG A 327 2.31 18.50 -21.57
C ARG A 327 3.02 17.22 -22.03
N ALA A 328 3.73 17.27 -23.15
CA ALA A 328 4.41 16.10 -23.73
C ALA A 328 5.39 15.46 -22.73
N ALA A 329 6.29 16.25 -22.14
CA ALA A 329 7.27 15.75 -21.16
C ALA A 329 6.62 15.08 -19.95
N SER A 330 5.48 15.60 -19.47
CA SER A 330 4.72 14.99 -18.36
C SER A 330 4.08 13.67 -18.78
N ARG A 331 3.53 13.59 -20.00
CA ARG A 331 3.00 12.32 -20.55
C ARG A 331 4.09 11.24 -20.67
N ASP A 332 5.29 11.61 -21.17
CA ASP A 332 6.42 10.68 -21.28
C ASP A 332 6.87 10.16 -19.91
N ALA A 333 6.91 11.05 -18.93
CA ALA A 333 7.21 10.74 -17.53
C ALA A 333 6.17 9.78 -16.94
N GLN A 334 4.88 10.08 -17.08
CA GLN A 334 3.77 9.23 -16.65
C GLN A 334 3.83 7.85 -17.32
N ALA A 335 4.04 7.81 -18.64
CA ALA A 335 4.15 6.57 -19.40
C ALA A 335 5.33 5.70 -18.92
N SER A 336 6.44 6.30 -18.54
CA SER A 336 7.59 5.57 -17.97
C SER A 336 7.25 4.92 -16.64
N LEU A 337 6.61 5.65 -15.73
CA LEU A 337 6.13 5.13 -14.45
C LEU A 337 5.09 4.01 -14.65
N CYS A 338 4.11 4.22 -15.54
CA CYS A 338 3.07 3.24 -15.84
C CYS A 338 3.65 1.95 -16.45
N ARG A 339 4.59 2.06 -17.39
CA ARG A 339 5.28 0.88 -17.96
C ARG A 339 6.05 0.09 -16.91
N TYR A 340 6.69 0.77 -15.95
CA TYR A 340 7.40 0.10 -14.87
C TYR A 340 6.43 -0.68 -13.96
N ALA A 341 5.35 -0.05 -13.54
CA ALA A 341 4.32 -0.71 -12.72
C ALA A 341 3.64 -1.86 -13.47
N ARG A 342 3.37 -1.70 -14.77
CA ARG A 342 2.75 -2.74 -15.60
C ARG A 342 3.67 -3.94 -15.80
N LYS A 343 4.97 -3.73 -15.97
CA LYS A 343 5.96 -4.83 -16.05
C LYS A 343 5.93 -5.71 -14.80
N GLU A 344 5.66 -5.14 -13.63
CA GLU A 344 5.47 -5.94 -12.42
C GLU A 344 4.20 -6.78 -12.48
N ILE A 345 3.09 -6.21 -12.96
CA ILE A 345 1.82 -6.95 -13.16
C ILE A 345 2.05 -8.09 -14.17
N ASP A 346 2.73 -7.82 -15.29
CA ASP A 346 3.10 -8.81 -16.30
C ASP A 346 3.91 -9.96 -15.69
N ARG A 347 4.98 -9.61 -14.96
CA ARG A 347 5.84 -10.58 -14.27
C ARG A 347 5.08 -11.46 -13.28
N ILE A 348 4.15 -10.87 -12.52
CA ILE A 348 3.32 -11.62 -11.57
C ILE A 348 2.42 -12.60 -12.30
N ILE A 349 1.79 -12.17 -13.39
CA ILE A 349 0.92 -13.02 -14.22
C ILE A 349 1.73 -14.16 -14.81
N ASP A 350 2.88 -13.87 -15.42
CA ASP A 350 3.74 -14.87 -16.07
C ASP A 350 4.29 -15.90 -15.08
N LYS A 351 4.70 -15.46 -13.90
CA LYS A 351 5.38 -16.33 -12.93
C LYS A 351 4.41 -17.08 -12.00
N HIS A 352 3.31 -16.45 -11.63
CA HIS A 352 2.40 -16.95 -10.58
C HIS A 352 0.93 -17.03 -11.02
N GLY A 353 0.58 -16.42 -12.15
CA GLY A 353 -0.80 -16.29 -12.60
C GLY A 353 -1.38 -17.58 -13.14
N HIS A 354 -2.56 -17.94 -12.68
CA HIS A 354 -3.40 -18.99 -13.27
C HIS A 354 -4.67 -18.33 -13.76
N LYS A 355 -4.92 -18.39 -15.06
CA LYS A 355 -6.08 -17.75 -15.68
C LYS A 355 -7.37 -18.32 -15.09
N LEU A 356 -8.27 -17.46 -14.64
CA LEU A 356 -9.60 -17.81 -14.22
C LEU A 356 -10.48 -17.88 -15.48
N THR A 357 -10.95 -19.08 -15.81
CA THR A 357 -11.93 -19.25 -16.89
C THR A 357 -13.31 -18.87 -16.35
N GLY A 358 -14.04 -18.00 -17.04
CA GLY A 358 -15.46 -17.78 -16.81
C GLY A 358 -16.17 -19.12 -17.01
N GLY A 359 -16.89 -19.58 -15.99
CA GLY A 359 -17.64 -20.82 -16.08
C GLY A 359 -18.83 -20.70 -17.03
#